data_9c12cb0ba1b35a8c62b8a6545cf36650
#
_entry.id   9c12cb0ba1b35a8c62b8a6545cf36650
#
_cell.length_a   1.000
_cell.length_b   1.000
_cell.length_c   1.000
_cell.angle_alpha   90.00
_cell.angle_beta   90.00
_cell.angle_gamma   90.00
#
_symmetry.space_group_name_H-M   'P 1'
#
loop_
_entity.id
_entity.type
_entity.pdbx_description
1 polymer ?
#
loop_
_entity_poly.entity_id
_entity_poly.type
_entity_poly.pdbx_seq_one_letter_code
_entity_poly.pdbx_strand_id
1 'polypeptide(L)'
;MVTCMDVNNLKLDGMELVAGESGLRRMVSWTYLVQTRPFEEHMNRGNFALIVVDYVRFDFKEVKKAIVELNDLGISGLAISVVDDKEFIPKSIIKKADELSLPLFYVRWKGASFVDISQSIGNLIMETNIMNKRTGDYLYNLLFGYNVNDRYVEKISGQFGLDFS
;
A
#
# COMPACT_ATOMS: atom_id res chain seq x y z
N MET A 1 -8.31 3.76 8.23
CA MET A 1 -7.71 2.64 7.47
C MET A 1 -7.38 3.10 6.06
N VAL A 2 -6.17 2.87 5.60
CA VAL A 2 -5.71 3.30 4.28
C VAL A 2 -6.05 2.26 3.22
N THR A 3 -6.58 2.71 2.09
CA THR A 3 -6.90 1.87 0.93
C THR A 3 -6.09 2.30 -0.29
N CYS A 4 -6.10 1.49 -1.34
CA CYS A 4 -5.49 1.88 -2.62
C CYS A 4 -6.16 3.12 -3.22
N MET A 5 -7.43 3.37 -2.93
CA MET A 5 -8.12 4.61 -3.30
C MET A 5 -7.44 5.82 -2.67
N ASP A 6 -7.10 5.73 -1.39
CA ASP A 6 -6.40 6.81 -0.68
C ASP A 6 -5.01 7.05 -1.28
N VAL A 7 -4.31 5.98 -1.65
CA VAL A 7 -3.02 6.09 -2.35
C VAL A 7 -3.19 6.77 -3.71
N ASN A 8 -4.19 6.39 -4.48
CA ASN A 8 -4.50 7.02 -5.76
C ASN A 8 -4.84 8.51 -5.61
N ASN A 9 -5.55 8.86 -4.55
CA ASN A 9 -5.95 10.24 -4.27
C ASN A 9 -4.79 11.15 -3.82
N LEU A 10 -3.64 10.58 -3.46
CA LEU A 10 -2.43 11.37 -3.19
C LEU A 10 -1.93 12.09 -4.45
N LYS A 11 -2.26 11.59 -5.62
CA LYS A 11 -1.85 12.17 -6.92
C LYS A 11 -0.35 12.41 -7.00
N LEU A 12 0.42 11.40 -6.64
CA LEU A 12 1.88 11.47 -6.69
C LEU A 12 2.37 11.71 -8.11
N ASP A 13 3.33 12.63 -8.27
CA ASP A 13 3.87 12.97 -9.58
C ASP A 13 4.52 11.76 -10.24
N GLY A 14 4.21 11.55 -11.53
CA GLY A 14 4.74 10.44 -12.29
C GLY A 14 4.10 9.07 -12.01
N MET A 15 3.10 9.01 -11.14
CA MET A 15 2.37 7.78 -10.82
C MET A 15 0.92 7.87 -11.25
N GLU A 16 0.44 6.88 -12.00
CA GLU A 16 -0.94 6.83 -12.47
C GLU A 16 -1.52 5.42 -12.38
N LEU A 17 -2.80 5.35 -12.06
CA LEU A 17 -3.56 4.09 -12.07
C LEU A 17 -3.84 3.69 -13.53
N VAL A 18 -3.44 2.48 -13.92
CA VAL A 18 -3.60 1.97 -15.28
C VAL A 18 -4.50 0.74 -15.38
N ALA A 19 -4.76 0.07 -14.28
CA ALA A 19 -5.62 -1.11 -14.24
C ALA A 19 -6.11 -1.41 -12.83
N GLY A 20 -7.07 -2.33 -12.71
CA GLY A 20 -7.53 -2.84 -11.42
C GLY A 20 -8.36 -1.85 -10.61
N GLU A 21 -9.05 -0.92 -11.24
CA GLU A 21 -9.88 0.08 -10.57
C GLU A 21 -10.90 -0.55 -9.61
N SER A 22 -11.45 -1.71 -9.96
CA SER A 22 -12.41 -2.43 -9.11
C SER A 22 -11.82 -2.90 -7.77
N GLY A 23 -10.50 -2.93 -7.63
CA GLY A 23 -9.80 -3.33 -6.41
C GLY A 23 -9.34 -2.18 -5.52
N LEU A 24 -9.71 -0.94 -5.81
CA LEU A 24 -9.22 0.24 -5.06
C LEU A 24 -9.63 0.26 -3.59
N ARG A 25 -10.57 -0.57 -3.16
CA ARG A 25 -10.94 -0.73 -1.74
C ARG A 25 -10.01 -1.63 -0.95
N ARG A 26 -9.04 -2.29 -1.59
CA ARG A 26 -8.07 -3.12 -0.88
C ARG A 26 -7.28 -2.28 0.11
N MET A 27 -7.09 -2.84 1.31
CA MET A 27 -6.43 -2.15 2.42
C MET A 27 -4.92 -2.24 2.31
N VAL A 28 -4.25 -1.11 2.54
CA VAL A 28 -2.79 -0.99 2.50
C VAL A 28 -2.25 -1.01 3.92
N SER A 29 -1.47 -2.03 4.26
CA SER A 29 -0.82 -2.15 5.58
C SER A 29 0.57 -1.50 5.61
N TRP A 30 1.34 -1.62 4.55
CA TRP A 30 2.67 -1.03 4.37
C TRP A 30 3.10 -1.14 2.91
N THR A 31 4.35 -0.81 2.62
CA THR A 31 4.96 -0.96 1.29
C THR A 31 5.94 -2.12 1.28
N TYR A 32 6.18 -2.69 0.10
CA TYR A 32 7.12 -3.78 -0.10
C TYR A 32 7.81 -3.62 -1.45
N LEU A 33 9.14 -3.46 -1.44
CA LEU A 33 9.94 -3.48 -2.67
C LEU A 33 10.22 -4.94 -3.04
N VAL A 34 9.64 -5.38 -4.15
CA VAL A 34 9.78 -6.76 -4.62
C VAL A 34 11.21 -7.01 -5.09
N GLN A 35 11.86 -7.97 -4.49
CA GLN A 35 13.24 -8.33 -4.82
C GLN A 35 13.32 -9.74 -5.39
N THR A 36 13.52 -10.74 -4.56
CA THR A 36 13.72 -12.11 -4.97
C THR A 36 12.67 -13.04 -4.37
N ARG A 37 12.41 -14.15 -5.06
CA ARG A 37 11.63 -15.26 -4.50
C ARG A 37 12.42 -15.98 -3.40
N PRO A 38 11.75 -16.57 -2.42
CA PRO A 38 10.29 -16.61 -2.26
C PRO A 38 9.74 -15.31 -1.66
N PHE A 39 8.69 -14.77 -2.27
CA PHE A 39 8.10 -13.48 -1.85
C PHE A 39 7.50 -13.54 -0.44
N GLU A 40 6.91 -14.67 -0.06
CA GLU A 40 6.27 -14.87 1.24
C GLU A 40 7.20 -14.69 2.44
N GLU A 41 8.52 -14.80 2.25
CA GLU A 41 9.49 -14.58 3.33
C GLU A 41 9.66 -13.11 3.71
N HIS A 42 9.32 -12.21 2.79
CA HIS A 42 9.65 -10.78 2.92
C HIS A 42 8.45 -9.85 2.85
N MET A 43 7.26 -10.37 2.58
CA MET A 43 6.06 -9.56 2.48
C MET A 43 4.98 -9.98 3.46
N ASN A 44 4.11 -9.05 3.78
CA ASN A 44 2.93 -9.31 4.58
C ASN A 44 1.66 -9.01 3.78
N ARG A 45 0.57 -9.65 4.16
CA ARG A 45 -0.73 -9.39 3.56
C ARG A 45 -1.09 -7.91 3.67
N GLY A 46 -1.59 -7.34 2.60
CA GLY A 46 -1.93 -5.92 2.53
C GLY A 46 -0.78 -5.01 2.11
N ASN A 47 0.42 -5.53 1.89
CA ASN A 47 1.51 -4.71 1.39
C ASN A 47 1.21 -4.14 0.00
N PHE A 48 1.55 -2.88 -0.20
CA PHE A 48 1.57 -2.23 -1.50
C PHE A 48 2.92 -2.51 -2.15
N ALA A 49 2.94 -3.31 -3.22
CA ALA A 49 4.16 -3.81 -3.82
C ALA A 49 4.71 -2.85 -4.88
N LEU A 50 6.03 -2.76 -4.95
CA LEU A 50 6.77 -1.92 -5.89
C LEU A 50 7.73 -2.81 -6.69
N ILE A 51 7.66 -2.78 -8.03
CA ILE A 51 8.55 -3.53 -8.93
C ILE A 51 9.25 -2.56 -9.88
N VAL A 52 10.56 -2.76 -10.05
CA VAL A 52 11.36 -2.10 -11.08
C VAL A 52 11.61 -3.09 -12.22
N VAL A 53 11.19 -2.74 -13.42
CA VAL A 53 11.52 -3.50 -14.64
C VAL A 53 12.82 -2.94 -15.18
N ASP A 54 13.93 -3.60 -14.83
CA ASP A 54 15.29 -3.23 -15.21
C ASP A 54 15.89 -4.17 -16.25
N TYR A 55 15.10 -5.18 -16.68
CA TYR A 55 15.51 -6.24 -17.64
C TYR A 55 16.65 -7.15 -17.16
N VAL A 56 17.10 -6.98 -15.92
CA VAL A 56 18.09 -7.84 -15.27
C VAL A 56 17.40 -8.79 -14.30
N ARG A 57 16.74 -8.23 -13.27
CA ARG A 57 16.00 -9.02 -12.28
C ARG A 57 14.56 -9.26 -12.70
N PHE A 58 13.92 -8.22 -13.24
CA PHE A 58 12.56 -8.30 -13.74
C PHE A 58 12.49 -7.78 -15.18
N ASP A 59 12.01 -8.62 -16.07
CA ASP A 59 11.43 -8.25 -17.35
C ASP A 59 9.91 -8.38 -17.26
N PHE A 60 9.20 -8.03 -18.30
CA PHE A 60 7.73 -8.12 -18.28
C PHE A 60 7.20 -9.55 -18.19
N LYS A 61 7.97 -10.53 -18.65
CA LYS A 61 7.60 -11.94 -18.53
C LYS A 61 7.62 -12.38 -17.06
N GLU A 62 8.65 -11.97 -16.32
CA GLU A 62 8.75 -12.23 -14.89
C GLU A 62 7.67 -11.48 -14.10
N VAL A 63 7.37 -10.24 -14.46
CA VAL A 63 6.29 -9.46 -13.85
C VAL A 63 4.95 -10.15 -14.03
N LYS A 64 4.68 -10.69 -15.20
CA LYS A 64 3.42 -11.40 -15.47
C LYS A 64 3.23 -12.63 -14.58
N LYS A 65 4.31 -13.35 -14.29
CA LYS A 65 4.27 -14.45 -13.31
C LYS A 65 4.14 -13.95 -11.89
N ALA A 66 4.92 -12.95 -11.53
CA ALA A 66 4.95 -12.39 -10.18
C ALA A 66 3.60 -11.79 -9.77
N ILE A 67 2.87 -11.17 -10.68
CA ILE A 67 1.60 -10.52 -10.39
C ILE A 67 0.56 -11.51 -9.84
N VAL A 68 0.52 -12.72 -10.37
CA VAL A 68 -0.39 -13.77 -9.88
C VAL A 68 0.03 -14.25 -8.49
N GLU A 69 1.32 -14.54 -8.32
CA GLU A 69 1.86 -14.97 -7.01
C GLU A 69 1.63 -13.93 -5.92
N LEU A 70 1.95 -12.67 -6.22
CA LEU A 70 1.79 -11.57 -5.27
C LEU A 70 0.32 -11.34 -4.92
N ASN A 71 -0.57 -11.43 -5.91
CA ASN A 71 -2.00 -11.32 -5.66
C ASN A 71 -2.51 -12.43 -4.75
N ASP A 72 -2.06 -13.66 -4.97
CA ASP A 72 -2.42 -14.82 -4.13
C ASP A 72 -1.91 -14.65 -2.69
N LEU A 73 -0.77 -14.00 -2.51
CA LEU A 73 -0.22 -13.66 -1.19
C LEU A 73 -0.92 -12.49 -0.52
N GLY A 74 -1.81 -11.80 -1.23
CA GLY A 74 -2.67 -10.77 -0.67
C GLY A 74 -2.12 -9.35 -0.70
N ILE A 75 -1.31 -8.98 -1.71
CA ILE A 75 -0.91 -7.58 -1.88
C ILE A 75 -2.14 -6.70 -2.10
N SER A 76 -2.05 -5.45 -1.67
CA SER A 76 -3.13 -4.48 -1.84
C SER A 76 -3.13 -3.81 -3.21
N GLY A 77 -1.97 -3.58 -3.75
CA GLY A 77 -1.78 -2.94 -5.06
C GLY A 77 -0.35 -3.15 -5.53
N LEU A 78 -0.11 -2.78 -6.78
CA LEU A 78 1.20 -2.94 -7.41
C LEU A 78 1.55 -1.68 -8.20
N ALA A 79 2.74 -1.13 -7.97
CA ALA A 79 3.31 -0.07 -8.79
C ALA A 79 4.51 -0.62 -9.56
N ILE A 80 4.53 -0.38 -10.85
CA ILE A 80 5.60 -0.82 -11.74
C ILE A 80 6.29 0.40 -12.34
N SER A 81 7.61 0.48 -12.15
CA SER A 81 8.45 1.46 -12.84
C SER A 81 9.29 0.74 -13.89
N VAL A 82 9.35 1.31 -15.09
CA VAL A 82 10.14 0.77 -16.20
C VAL A 82 11.32 1.68 -16.43
N VAL A 83 12.53 1.13 -16.38
CA VAL A 83 13.78 1.89 -16.54
C VAL A 83 13.89 2.54 -17.92
N ASP A 84 13.34 1.89 -18.94
CA ASP A 84 13.26 2.47 -20.29
C ASP A 84 12.02 3.35 -20.41
N ASP A 85 12.21 4.67 -20.46
CA ASP A 85 11.13 5.66 -20.58
C ASP A 85 10.28 5.51 -21.85
N LYS A 86 10.78 4.80 -22.85
CA LYS A 86 10.06 4.56 -24.13
C LYS A 86 9.10 3.39 -24.05
N GLU A 87 9.21 2.57 -22.99
CA GLU A 87 8.35 1.41 -22.83
C GLU A 87 7.27 1.65 -21.80
N PHE A 88 6.09 1.13 -22.09
CA PHE A 88 4.94 1.16 -21.20
C PHE A 88 4.59 -0.27 -20.80
N ILE A 89 3.76 -0.42 -19.78
CA ILE A 89 3.30 -1.73 -19.31
C ILE A 89 2.52 -2.43 -20.41
N PRO A 90 2.88 -3.67 -20.78
CA PRO A 90 2.17 -4.42 -21.82
C PRO A 90 0.68 -4.61 -21.50
N LYS A 91 -0.15 -4.61 -22.54
CA LYS A 91 -1.60 -4.82 -22.40
C LYS A 91 -1.95 -6.13 -21.72
N SER A 92 -1.12 -7.17 -21.88
CA SER A 92 -1.34 -8.47 -21.22
C SER A 92 -1.26 -8.38 -19.70
N ILE A 93 -0.39 -7.53 -19.17
CA ILE A 93 -0.25 -7.30 -17.73
C ILE A 93 -1.41 -6.45 -17.23
N ILE A 94 -1.79 -5.40 -17.96
CA ILE A 94 -2.94 -4.56 -17.64
C ILE A 94 -4.22 -5.40 -17.57
N LYS A 95 -4.43 -6.25 -18.57
CA LYS A 95 -5.57 -7.16 -18.59
C LYS A 95 -5.58 -8.12 -17.39
N LYS A 96 -4.41 -8.66 -17.07
CA LYS A 96 -4.28 -9.57 -15.91
C LYS A 96 -4.61 -8.87 -14.60
N ALA A 97 -4.13 -7.65 -14.42
CA ALA A 97 -4.44 -6.85 -13.24
C ALA A 97 -5.95 -6.56 -13.13
N ASP A 98 -6.60 -6.24 -14.25
CA ASP A 98 -8.06 -6.06 -14.29
C ASP A 98 -8.81 -7.35 -13.92
N GLU A 99 -8.40 -8.48 -14.48
CA GLU A 99 -9.00 -9.79 -14.16
C GLU A 99 -8.89 -10.12 -12.67
N LEU A 100 -7.77 -9.76 -12.05
CA LEU A 100 -7.52 -10.00 -10.62
C LEU A 100 -8.13 -8.92 -9.71
N SER A 101 -8.70 -7.88 -10.26
CA SER A 101 -9.10 -6.67 -9.51
C SER A 101 -7.96 -6.18 -8.62
N LEU A 102 -6.76 -6.16 -9.17
CA LEU A 102 -5.54 -5.72 -8.50
C LEU A 102 -5.17 -4.32 -9.02
N PRO A 103 -5.25 -3.28 -8.16
CA PRO A 103 -4.83 -1.94 -8.57
C PRO A 103 -3.40 -1.93 -9.07
N LEU A 104 -3.23 -1.50 -10.31
CA LEU A 104 -1.93 -1.45 -10.98
C LEU A 104 -1.62 0.01 -11.33
N PHE A 105 -0.46 0.46 -10.87
CA PHE A 105 0.03 1.82 -11.12
C PHE A 105 1.28 1.76 -11.99
N TYR A 106 1.34 2.66 -12.94
CA TYR A 106 2.55 2.92 -13.71
C TYR A 106 3.31 4.10 -13.06
N VAL A 107 4.61 3.93 -12.86
CA VAL A 107 5.48 4.97 -12.30
C VAL A 107 6.55 5.31 -13.34
N ARG A 108 6.59 6.56 -13.79
CA ARG A 108 7.64 7.02 -14.68
C ARG A 108 8.99 7.00 -13.97
N TRP A 109 10.00 6.42 -14.60
CA TRP A 109 11.33 6.28 -14.00
C TRP A 109 11.93 7.62 -13.52
N LYS A 110 11.70 8.69 -14.29
CA LYS A 110 12.16 10.04 -13.96
C LYS A 110 11.16 10.84 -13.10
N GLY A 111 10.07 10.23 -12.71
CA GLY A 111 9.07 10.83 -11.84
C GLY A 111 9.38 10.59 -10.36
N ALA A 112 8.35 10.28 -9.57
CA ALA A 112 8.52 9.96 -8.17
C ALA A 112 9.38 8.69 -7.99
N SER A 113 10.37 8.73 -7.11
CA SER A 113 11.14 7.55 -6.77
C SER A 113 10.31 6.60 -5.89
N PHE A 114 10.69 5.33 -5.84
CA PHE A 114 10.05 4.37 -4.93
C PHE A 114 10.24 4.76 -3.46
N VAL A 115 11.33 5.44 -3.12
CA VAL A 115 11.54 5.98 -1.78
C VAL A 115 10.46 7.03 -1.48
N ASP A 116 10.20 7.95 -2.40
CA ASP A 116 9.18 8.99 -2.24
C ASP A 116 7.78 8.37 -2.12
N ILE A 117 7.47 7.38 -2.94
CA ILE A 117 6.19 6.66 -2.90
C ILE A 117 6.03 5.94 -1.57
N SER A 118 7.04 5.20 -1.12
CA SER A 118 7.01 4.48 0.15
C SER A 118 6.85 5.44 1.32
N GLN A 119 7.55 6.56 1.29
CA GLN A 119 7.46 7.58 2.34
C GLN A 119 6.07 8.22 2.37
N SER A 120 5.51 8.54 1.22
CA SER A 120 4.17 9.14 1.12
C SER A 120 3.09 8.19 1.64
N ILE A 121 3.16 6.92 1.28
CA ILE A 121 2.23 5.90 1.76
C ILE A 121 2.42 5.68 3.27
N GLY A 122 3.66 5.59 3.72
CA GLY A 122 3.98 5.44 5.14
C GLY A 122 3.44 6.61 5.97
N ASN A 123 3.62 7.84 5.50
CA ASN A 123 3.08 9.03 6.17
C ASN A 123 1.55 8.98 6.22
N LEU A 124 0.90 8.57 5.14
CA LEU A 124 -0.56 8.45 5.10
C LEU A 124 -1.07 7.43 6.12
N ILE A 125 -0.40 6.29 6.25
CA ILE A 125 -0.73 5.25 7.24
C ILE A 125 -0.55 5.80 8.65
N MET A 126 0.56 6.45 8.92
CA MET A 126 0.86 7.03 10.23
C MET A 126 -0.13 8.15 10.61
N GLU A 127 -0.46 9.04 9.70
CA GLU A 127 -1.46 10.09 9.91
C GLU A 127 -2.84 9.50 10.23
N THR A 128 -3.25 8.47 9.51
CA THR A 128 -4.51 7.77 9.75
C THR A 128 -4.53 7.14 11.15
N ASN A 129 -3.43 6.52 11.59
CA ASN A 129 -3.31 5.96 12.93
C ASN A 129 -3.38 7.03 14.01
N ILE A 130 -2.76 8.20 13.80
CA ILE A 130 -2.84 9.34 14.72
C ILE A 130 -4.28 9.85 14.82
N MET A 131 -4.99 9.98 13.71
CA MET A 131 -6.39 10.38 13.70
C MET A 131 -7.29 9.42 14.48
N ASN A 132 -7.09 8.13 14.28
CA ASN A 132 -7.82 7.09 15.03
C ASN A 132 -7.54 7.17 16.52
N LYS A 133 -6.31 7.45 16.91
CA LYS A 133 -5.92 7.65 18.31
C LYS A 133 -6.65 8.85 18.91
N ARG A 134 -6.67 10.00 18.24
CA ARG A 134 -7.37 11.20 18.70
C ARG A 134 -8.87 10.98 18.84
N THR A 135 -9.46 10.27 17.91
CA THR A 135 -10.87 9.90 17.97
C THR A 135 -11.15 9.01 19.17
N GLY A 136 -10.28 8.03 19.44
CA GLY A 136 -10.38 7.18 20.63
C GLY A 136 -10.29 7.95 21.92
N ASP A 137 -9.35 8.90 22.03
CA ASP A 137 -9.22 9.80 23.20
C ASP A 137 -10.49 10.63 23.42
N TYR A 138 -11.03 11.19 22.36
CA TYR A 138 -12.25 11.98 22.40
C TYR A 138 -13.45 11.15 22.90
N LEU A 139 -13.65 9.97 22.32
CA LEU A 139 -14.71 9.06 22.73
C LEU A 139 -14.57 8.63 24.18
N TYR A 140 -13.34 8.36 24.61
CA TYR A 140 -13.05 7.99 25.98
C TYR A 140 -13.45 9.10 26.96
N ASN A 141 -13.05 10.35 26.67
CA ASN A 141 -13.40 11.51 27.49
C ASN A 141 -14.91 11.75 27.55
N LEU A 142 -15.62 11.52 26.45
CA LEU A 142 -17.09 11.63 26.41
C LEU A 142 -17.78 10.59 27.29
N LEU A 143 -17.25 9.35 27.30
CA LEU A 143 -17.89 8.22 27.99
C LEU A 143 -17.55 8.16 29.48
N PHE A 144 -16.36 8.56 29.88
CA PHE A 144 -15.82 8.30 31.21
C PHE A 144 -15.43 9.54 32.02
N GLY A 145 -15.51 10.75 31.43
CA GLY A 145 -15.17 12.00 32.12
C GLY A 145 -13.68 12.27 32.27
N TYR A 146 -13.33 13.32 33.03
CA TYR A 146 -12.00 13.96 32.95
C TYR A 146 -10.90 13.42 33.85
N ASN A 147 -11.13 12.48 34.73
CA ASN A 147 -10.16 12.09 35.76
C ASN A 147 -9.73 10.63 35.60
N VAL A 148 -9.06 10.32 34.49
CA VAL A 148 -8.58 8.96 34.26
C VAL A 148 -7.05 8.96 34.23
N ASN A 149 -6.42 8.07 35.00
CA ASN A 149 -4.99 7.92 34.94
C ASN A 149 -4.57 7.14 33.67
N ASP A 150 -3.33 7.34 33.25
CA ASP A 150 -2.81 6.76 32.00
C ASP A 150 -2.93 5.23 31.95
N ARG A 151 -2.77 4.55 33.09
CA ARG A 151 -2.91 3.08 33.18
C ARG A 151 -4.30 2.60 32.79
N TYR A 152 -5.32 3.35 33.12
CA TYR A 152 -6.69 3.01 32.79
C TYR A 152 -6.95 3.19 31.28
N VAL A 153 -6.39 4.24 30.71
CA VAL A 153 -6.46 4.50 29.26
C VAL A 153 -5.77 3.38 28.49
N GLU A 154 -4.58 2.96 28.89
CA GLU A 154 -3.86 1.86 28.27
C GLU A 154 -4.67 0.55 28.30
N LYS A 155 -5.27 0.23 29.43
CA LYS A 155 -6.08 -0.98 29.58
C LYS A 155 -7.29 -0.97 28.64
N ILE A 156 -7.96 0.14 28.50
CA ILE A 156 -9.11 0.27 27.61
C ILE A 156 -8.68 0.25 26.13
N SER A 157 -7.57 0.91 25.80
CA SER A 157 -7.04 0.87 24.44
C SER A 157 -6.73 -0.56 23.99
N GLY A 158 -6.19 -1.38 24.88
CA GLY A 158 -5.96 -2.80 24.62
C GLY A 158 -7.24 -3.58 24.34
N GLN A 159 -8.33 -3.30 25.10
CA GLN A 159 -9.61 -3.99 24.92
C GLN A 159 -10.31 -3.63 23.62
N PHE A 160 -10.20 -2.39 23.18
CA PHE A 160 -10.83 -1.90 21.95
C PHE A 160 -9.93 -1.90 20.74
N GLY A 161 -8.69 -2.37 20.87
CA GLY A 161 -7.71 -2.35 19.79
C GLY A 161 -7.29 -0.93 19.39
N LEU A 162 -7.43 0.04 20.28
CA LEU A 162 -7.02 1.42 20.06
C LEU A 162 -5.62 1.63 20.61
N ASP A 163 -4.78 2.36 19.89
CA ASP A 163 -3.44 2.72 20.33
C ASP A 163 -3.43 4.16 20.81
N PHE A 164 -3.17 4.35 22.11
CA PHE A 164 -3.06 5.66 22.73
C PHE A 164 -1.59 6.04 23.09
N SER A 165 -0.63 5.19 22.74
CA SER A 165 0.79 5.41 23.05
C SER A 165 1.45 6.49 22.17
#